data_455a7d8c838e61f9e3c04becefa80a9c
#
_entry.id   455a7d8c838e61f9e3c04becefa80a9c
#
_cell.length_a   1.000
_cell.length_b   1.000
_cell.length_c   1.000
_cell.angle_alpha   90.00
_cell.angle_beta   90.00
_cell.angle_gamma   90.00
#
_symmetry.space_group_name_H-M   'P 1'
#
loop_
_entity.id
_entity.type
_entity.pdbx_description
1 polymer ?
#
loop_
_entity_poly.entity_id
_entity_poly.type
_entity_poly.pdbx_seq_one_letter_code
_entity_poly.pdbx_strand_id
1 'polypeptide(L)'
;MPIGVESGLGADTATLDSISGADSLWTRKNGIDWPRMLGQNYDSRSPEVGILTKWPTAGLKVVWTVDTGTGYGNGVAANGRWFQFDRYGNVERLRCLNAETGLQLWKWESPVEYRDSYGYNNGPRSSPVVDGDRVYVLGVAGMLACVSVKDGTPLWKLDTNQKYNVAQNFFGVGASPLVYQDKLLVMIGGTKSSKPNGTVMVALDKLTGNELYRVGNYFASYSAPVIHKIIGADVCMAFVREGLLTFDPSDGSKESFFRWRADNPESVNAASPILWKDRILISETYDPGSALLSLTENGLEPLWIDGMSRKEKMLRSHWSTPLLDGNILYASSGRNEPDTDLRCLELKEMKSKTENWKPEVRWSIRNHDRMTGLIVDNHLLMLGESGALQLLQLDSSRMRVIAEMDLAQARDARDGRPLIQTPSWAPPVLSHGLLYLRGASKCVCLELIPE
;
A
#
# COMPACT_ATOMS: atom_id res chain seq x y z
N MET A 1 -10.41 -0.52 -51.47
CA MET A 1 -9.19 -0.81 -50.72
C MET A 1 -9.36 -0.19 -49.34
N PRO A 2 -9.44 -0.94 -48.26
CA PRO A 2 -9.52 -0.36 -46.92
C PRO A 2 -8.11 -0.11 -46.42
N ILE A 3 -7.91 1.09 -45.87
CA ILE A 3 -6.67 1.53 -45.24
C ILE A 3 -6.68 0.97 -43.80
N GLY A 4 -5.71 0.12 -43.47
CA GLY A 4 -5.53 -0.43 -42.16
C GLY A 4 -5.06 0.66 -41.16
N VAL A 5 -5.72 0.74 -40.02
CA VAL A 5 -5.28 1.52 -38.87
C VAL A 5 -4.46 0.57 -38.00
N GLU A 6 -3.15 0.74 -38.00
CA GLU A 6 -2.26 0.09 -37.03
C GLU A 6 -2.48 0.71 -35.66
N SER A 7 -2.90 -0.11 -34.70
CA SER A 7 -2.97 0.21 -33.29
C SER A 7 -1.58 0.04 -32.65
N GLY A 8 -0.80 1.11 -32.66
CA GLY A 8 0.45 1.18 -31.90
C GLY A 8 0.20 1.63 -30.46
N LEU A 9 -0.10 0.72 -29.56
CA LEU A 9 0.06 0.92 -28.11
C LEU A 9 1.43 0.38 -27.71
N GLY A 10 2.46 1.16 -27.95
CA GLY A 10 3.77 0.98 -27.35
C GLY A 10 3.75 1.59 -25.96
N ALA A 11 3.51 0.77 -24.94
CA ALA A 11 3.89 1.12 -23.57
C ALA A 11 5.43 1.09 -23.53
N ASP A 12 6.07 2.26 -23.51
CA ASP A 12 7.45 2.38 -23.10
C ASP A 12 7.55 1.97 -21.63
N THR A 13 7.78 0.67 -21.42
CA THR A 13 8.32 0.17 -20.17
C THR A 13 9.73 0.72 -20.07
N ALA A 14 9.93 1.76 -19.26
CA ALA A 14 11.25 2.10 -18.78
C ALA A 14 11.82 0.83 -18.13
N THR A 15 12.72 0.17 -18.85
CA THR A 15 13.53 -0.94 -18.33
C THR A 15 14.28 -0.39 -17.12
N LEU A 16 13.83 -0.80 -15.94
CA LEU A 16 14.62 -0.66 -14.73
C LEU A 16 15.91 -1.43 -15.00
N ASP A 17 17.01 -0.67 -15.12
CA ASP A 17 18.34 -1.24 -15.20
C ASP A 17 18.50 -2.30 -14.13
N SER A 18 19.05 -3.44 -14.52
CA SER A 18 19.39 -4.56 -13.64
C SER A 18 20.17 -4.00 -12.45
N ILE A 19 19.50 -3.89 -11.30
CA ILE A 19 20.08 -3.38 -10.08
C ILE A 19 21.16 -4.38 -9.69
N SER A 20 22.43 -4.01 -9.78
CA SER A 20 23.56 -4.77 -9.24
C SER A 20 23.50 -4.69 -7.70
N GLY A 21 22.53 -5.40 -7.14
CA GLY A 21 22.34 -5.61 -5.71
C GLY A 21 22.87 -6.97 -5.27
N ALA A 22 22.68 -7.31 -4.02
CA ALA A 22 23.04 -8.64 -3.50
C ALA A 22 22.49 -9.74 -4.42
N ASP A 23 23.27 -10.80 -4.67
CA ASP A 23 22.87 -11.92 -5.54
C ASP A 23 21.47 -12.43 -5.17
N SER A 24 20.65 -12.68 -6.18
CA SER A 24 19.31 -13.22 -5.97
C SER A 24 19.38 -14.62 -5.37
N LEU A 25 18.55 -14.86 -4.37
CA LEU A 25 18.38 -16.17 -3.74
C LEU A 25 17.18 -16.94 -4.32
N TRP A 26 16.46 -16.37 -5.30
CA TRP A 26 15.37 -17.09 -5.96
C TRP A 26 15.89 -18.34 -6.66
N THR A 27 15.26 -19.49 -6.39
CA THR A 27 15.40 -20.71 -7.18
C THR A 27 14.28 -20.83 -8.19
N ARG A 28 13.12 -20.22 -7.89
CA ARG A 28 11.98 -20.10 -8.80
C ARG A 28 12.33 -19.19 -9.98
N LYS A 29 12.12 -19.71 -11.19
CA LYS A 29 12.62 -19.08 -12.43
C LYS A 29 11.72 -17.95 -12.96
N ASN A 30 10.44 -18.03 -12.67
CA ASN A 30 9.42 -17.10 -13.17
C ASN A 30 8.85 -16.27 -12.02
N GLY A 31 8.63 -15.00 -12.27
CA GLY A 31 8.01 -14.10 -11.31
C GLY A 31 8.69 -12.75 -11.26
N ILE A 32 8.17 -11.90 -10.42
CA ILE A 32 8.68 -10.54 -10.19
C ILE A 32 8.81 -10.28 -8.70
N ASP A 33 9.74 -9.42 -8.35
CA ASP A 33 9.85 -8.91 -6.98
C ASP A 33 8.69 -7.97 -6.63
N TRP A 34 8.34 -7.94 -5.35
CA TRP A 34 7.38 -7.00 -4.75
C TRP A 34 8.09 -6.13 -3.71
N PRO A 35 8.89 -5.13 -4.13
CA PRO A 35 9.89 -4.48 -3.29
C PRO A 35 9.35 -3.39 -2.37
N ARG A 36 8.05 -3.05 -2.45
CA ARG A 36 7.42 -1.95 -1.71
C ARG A 36 5.93 -2.14 -1.54
N MET A 37 5.31 -1.28 -0.73
CA MET A 37 3.86 -1.20 -0.57
C MET A 37 3.18 -1.01 -1.93
N LEU A 38 2.08 -1.76 -2.19
CA LEU A 38 1.31 -1.76 -3.44
C LEU A 38 2.07 -2.24 -4.69
N GLY A 39 3.24 -2.90 -4.53
CA GLY A 39 4.00 -3.49 -5.65
C GLY A 39 4.85 -2.50 -6.43
N GLN A 40 5.37 -2.95 -7.57
CA GLN A 40 6.32 -2.17 -8.36
C GLN A 40 5.74 -0.84 -8.87
N ASN A 41 4.48 -0.85 -9.30
CA ASN A 41 3.81 0.28 -9.95
C ASN A 41 2.84 1.02 -9.02
N TYR A 42 2.82 0.72 -7.72
CA TYR A 42 1.89 1.30 -6.73
C TYR A 42 0.41 1.03 -7.02
N ASP A 43 0.08 -0.02 -7.75
CA ASP A 43 -1.26 -0.35 -8.22
C ASP A 43 -1.83 -1.67 -7.67
N SER A 44 -1.09 -2.34 -6.78
CA SER A 44 -1.43 -3.67 -6.25
C SER A 44 -1.71 -4.69 -7.36
N ARG A 45 -0.93 -4.65 -8.44
CA ARG A 45 -1.07 -5.57 -9.57
C ARG A 45 0.20 -6.39 -9.76
N SER A 46 0.03 -7.70 -9.94
CA SER A 46 1.09 -8.61 -10.38
C SER A 46 0.87 -9.00 -11.85
N PRO A 47 1.90 -8.95 -12.71
CA PRO A 47 1.83 -9.48 -14.07
C PRO A 47 2.01 -10.99 -14.13
N GLU A 48 2.21 -11.67 -13.01
CA GLU A 48 2.37 -13.12 -12.96
C GLU A 48 1.11 -13.83 -13.43
N VAL A 49 1.25 -14.98 -14.08
CA VAL A 49 0.17 -15.78 -14.66
C VAL A 49 0.28 -17.24 -14.23
N GLY A 50 -0.81 -18.00 -14.39
CA GLY A 50 -0.83 -19.42 -14.06
C GLY A 50 -1.22 -19.70 -12.61
N ILE A 51 -1.98 -18.80 -11.98
CA ILE A 51 -2.47 -19.00 -10.62
C ILE A 51 -3.40 -20.23 -10.52
N LEU A 52 -3.37 -20.88 -9.38
CA LEU A 52 -4.34 -21.91 -9.05
C LEU A 52 -5.73 -21.27 -8.88
N THR A 53 -6.66 -21.62 -9.76
CA THR A 53 -8.07 -21.18 -9.68
C THR A 53 -8.98 -22.21 -9.02
N LYS A 54 -8.51 -23.45 -8.85
CA LYS A 54 -9.18 -24.52 -8.10
C LYS A 54 -8.33 -24.89 -6.91
N TRP A 55 -8.72 -24.40 -5.76
CA TRP A 55 -7.99 -24.73 -4.52
C TRP A 55 -8.42 -26.07 -3.97
N PRO A 56 -7.50 -26.91 -3.44
CA PRO A 56 -7.85 -28.11 -2.72
C PRO A 56 -8.78 -27.80 -1.53
N THR A 57 -9.57 -28.77 -1.08
CA THR A 57 -10.41 -28.63 0.12
C THR A 57 -9.60 -28.25 1.37
N ALA A 58 -8.34 -28.67 1.44
CA ALA A 58 -7.43 -28.26 2.50
C ALA A 58 -6.83 -26.84 2.34
N GLY A 59 -7.21 -26.12 1.26
CA GLY A 59 -6.67 -24.81 0.91
C GLY A 59 -5.39 -24.89 0.06
N LEU A 60 -4.74 -23.75 -0.15
CA LEU A 60 -3.46 -23.66 -0.83
C LEU A 60 -2.36 -24.31 0.01
N LYS A 61 -1.34 -24.82 -0.66
CA LYS A 61 -0.15 -25.41 -0.01
C LYS A 61 0.56 -24.35 0.83
N VAL A 62 0.72 -24.62 2.11
CA VAL A 62 1.55 -23.81 3.02
C VAL A 62 3.01 -24.15 2.76
N VAL A 63 3.80 -23.15 2.33
CA VAL A 63 5.24 -23.29 2.11
C VAL A 63 5.98 -23.12 3.42
N TRP A 64 5.70 -22.04 4.14
CA TRP A 64 6.22 -21.79 5.48
C TRP A 64 5.32 -20.83 6.27
N THR A 65 5.50 -20.81 7.58
CA THR A 65 4.93 -19.83 8.48
C THR A 65 5.98 -19.34 9.45
N VAL A 66 5.88 -18.05 9.86
CA VAL A 66 6.75 -17.46 10.89
C VAL A 66 5.94 -16.59 11.83
N ASP A 67 6.27 -16.62 13.12
CA ASP A 67 5.69 -15.71 14.08
C ASP A 67 6.18 -14.29 13.83
N THR A 68 5.28 -13.31 13.90
CA THR A 68 5.57 -11.88 13.78
C THR A 68 5.28 -11.18 15.11
N GLY A 69 5.94 -10.06 15.33
CA GLY A 69 5.56 -9.12 16.37
C GLY A 69 4.39 -8.23 15.97
N THR A 70 4.06 -7.25 16.81
CA THR A 70 3.01 -6.28 16.54
C THR A 70 3.37 -5.37 15.35
N GLY A 71 2.34 -4.88 14.65
CA GLY A 71 2.46 -4.00 13.48
C GLY A 71 1.41 -4.33 12.43
N TYR A 72 1.17 -3.39 11.51
CA TYR A 72 0.21 -3.54 10.41
C TYR A 72 0.84 -3.42 9.02
N GLY A 73 2.11 -3.01 8.92
CA GLY A 73 2.80 -3.00 7.65
C GLY A 73 2.97 -4.42 7.10
N ASN A 74 2.75 -4.63 5.80
CA ASN A 74 3.14 -5.89 5.17
C ASN A 74 4.65 -5.98 5.02
N GLY A 75 5.18 -7.19 4.82
CA GLY A 75 6.52 -7.37 4.35
C GLY A 75 6.63 -7.11 2.86
N VAL A 76 7.85 -7.23 2.34
CA VAL A 76 8.15 -7.09 0.91
C VAL A 76 9.10 -8.20 0.47
N ALA A 77 9.01 -8.59 -0.80
CA ALA A 77 9.85 -9.63 -1.39
C ALA A 77 10.77 -9.02 -2.46
N ALA A 78 12.08 -9.23 -2.32
CA ALA A 78 13.04 -8.80 -3.32
C ALA A 78 14.30 -9.68 -3.29
N ASN A 79 14.82 -9.99 -4.46
CA ASN A 79 16.05 -10.78 -4.63
C ASN A 79 16.05 -12.11 -3.83
N GLY A 80 14.91 -12.81 -3.78
CA GLY A 80 14.76 -14.07 -3.03
C GLY A 80 14.76 -13.92 -1.51
N ARG A 81 14.52 -12.71 -1.03
CA ARG A 81 14.44 -12.37 0.39
C ARG A 81 13.08 -11.80 0.72
N TRP A 82 12.55 -12.18 1.88
CA TRP A 82 11.37 -11.58 2.49
C TRP A 82 11.79 -10.68 3.64
N PHE A 83 11.43 -9.42 3.58
CA PHE A 83 11.73 -8.41 4.59
C PHE A 83 10.49 -8.13 5.43
N GLN A 84 10.52 -8.52 6.70
CA GLN A 84 9.42 -8.32 7.64
C GLN A 84 9.80 -7.30 8.70
N PHE A 85 9.04 -6.21 8.80
CA PHE A 85 9.22 -5.20 9.82
C PHE A 85 8.10 -5.29 10.88
N ASP A 86 8.48 -5.48 12.13
CA ASP A 86 7.56 -5.68 13.24
C ASP A 86 8.14 -5.14 14.56
N ARG A 87 7.34 -5.14 15.62
CA ARG A 87 7.81 -4.83 16.98
C ARG A 87 7.65 -6.02 17.90
N TYR A 88 8.69 -6.35 18.63
CA TYR A 88 8.70 -7.37 19.66
C TYR A 88 9.15 -6.76 20.99
N GLY A 89 8.25 -6.68 21.97
CA GLY A 89 8.52 -5.96 23.22
C GLY A 89 8.77 -4.47 22.96
N ASN A 90 9.91 -3.97 23.38
CA ASN A 90 10.34 -2.57 23.20
C ASN A 90 11.38 -2.41 22.06
N VAL A 91 11.36 -3.30 21.07
CA VAL A 91 12.29 -3.29 19.96
C VAL A 91 11.52 -3.39 18.65
N GLU A 92 11.71 -2.45 17.74
CA GLU A 92 11.35 -2.61 16.33
C GLU A 92 12.43 -3.42 15.63
N ARG A 93 12.00 -4.36 14.80
CA ARG A 93 12.88 -5.35 14.23
C ARG A 93 12.60 -5.55 12.74
N LEU A 94 13.63 -5.39 11.91
CA LEU A 94 13.62 -5.80 10.52
C LEU A 94 14.26 -7.19 10.42
N ARG A 95 13.52 -8.17 9.96
CA ARG A 95 14.02 -9.50 9.67
C ARG A 95 14.10 -9.72 8.18
N CYS A 96 15.21 -10.26 7.73
CA CYS A 96 15.38 -10.80 6.39
C CYS A 96 15.29 -12.32 6.47
N LEU A 97 14.34 -12.87 5.74
CA LEU A 97 14.14 -14.32 5.62
C LEU A 97 14.44 -14.72 4.17
N ASN A 98 14.86 -15.96 3.95
CA ASN A 98 14.82 -16.53 2.61
C ASN A 98 13.33 -16.62 2.19
N ALA A 99 12.99 -16.06 1.03
CA ALA A 99 11.60 -15.90 0.59
C ALA A 99 10.91 -17.27 0.36
N GLU A 100 11.64 -18.27 -0.10
CA GLU A 100 11.11 -19.61 -0.42
C GLU A 100 11.02 -20.54 0.78
N THR A 101 11.88 -20.37 1.79
CA THR A 101 11.98 -21.32 2.92
C THR A 101 11.55 -20.74 4.26
N GLY A 102 11.43 -19.42 4.38
CA GLY A 102 11.15 -18.73 5.65
C GLY A 102 12.32 -18.74 6.64
N LEU A 103 13.48 -19.27 6.27
CA LEU A 103 14.66 -19.30 7.15
C LEU A 103 15.21 -17.88 7.32
N GLN A 104 15.45 -17.49 8.57
CA GLN A 104 16.03 -16.19 8.87
C GLN A 104 17.49 -16.12 8.43
N LEU A 105 17.81 -15.14 7.59
CA LEU A 105 19.16 -14.86 7.13
C LEU A 105 19.87 -13.91 8.08
N TRP A 106 19.18 -12.81 8.46
CA TRP A 106 19.68 -11.83 9.41
C TRP A 106 18.51 -11.05 10.04
N LYS A 107 18.81 -10.25 11.06
CA LYS A 107 17.90 -9.26 11.65
C LYS A 107 18.65 -7.99 12.01
N TRP A 108 17.94 -6.87 11.95
CA TRP A 108 18.33 -5.58 12.50
C TRP A 108 17.29 -5.15 13.53
N GLU A 109 17.73 -4.52 14.62
CA GLU A 109 16.86 -4.13 15.73
C GLU A 109 17.15 -2.70 16.18
N SER A 110 16.10 -1.98 16.60
CA SER A 110 16.18 -0.63 17.15
C SER A 110 15.25 -0.49 18.35
N PRO A 111 15.72 0.00 19.50
CA PRO A 111 14.85 0.30 20.63
C PRO A 111 13.76 1.29 20.24
N VAL A 112 12.55 1.12 20.79
CA VAL A 112 11.42 2.00 20.55
C VAL A 112 10.62 2.22 21.82
N GLU A 113 10.37 3.51 22.13
CA GLU A 113 9.45 3.95 23.16
C GLU A 113 8.22 4.56 22.47
N TYR A 114 7.16 3.79 22.38
CA TYR A 114 5.90 4.21 21.79
C TYR A 114 4.75 3.44 22.43
N ARG A 115 3.66 4.14 22.71
CA ARG A 115 2.39 3.55 23.12
C ARG A 115 1.28 4.15 22.28
N ASP A 116 0.50 3.29 21.65
CA ASP A 116 -0.69 3.68 20.92
C ASP A 116 -1.72 4.25 21.90
N SER A 117 -2.13 5.49 21.69
CA SER A 117 -3.07 6.20 22.55
C SER A 117 -4.46 5.56 22.59
N TYR A 118 -4.81 4.81 21.55
CA TYR A 118 -6.09 4.12 21.41
C TYR A 118 -6.00 2.61 21.71
N GLY A 119 -4.81 2.10 21.99
CA GLY A 119 -4.59 0.71 22.37
C GLY A 119 -4.73 -0.33 21.27
N TYR A 120 -4.76 0.07 19.98
CA TYR A 120 -4.88 -0.87 18.87
C TYR A 120 -3.61 -1.69 18.65
N ASN A 121 -2.47 -1.02 18.45
CA ASN A 121 -1.22 -1.71 18.12
C ASN A 121 0.00 -0.77 18.32
N ASN A 122 1.03 -1.28 18.97
CA ASN A 122 2.24 -0.52 19.26
C ASN A 122 3.37 -0.69 18.23
N GLY A 123 3.15 -1.46 17.17
CA GLY A 123 4.17 -1.74 16.17
C GLY A 123 4.07 -0.85 14.92
N PRO A 124 5.04 -0.99 14.01
CA PRO A 124 5.09 -0.20 12.78
C PRO A 124 3.90 -0.47 11.88
N ARG A 125 3.45 0.58 11.20
CA ARG A 125 2.38 0.54 10.20
C ARG A 125 2.93 0.64 8.78
N SER A 126 4.14 1.18 8.64
CA SER A 126 4.86 1.26 7.38
C SER A 126 5.36 -0.10 6.93
N SER A 127 5.44 -0.31 5.63
CA SER A 127 6.12 -1.44 5.00
C SER A 127 7.56 -1.08 4.69
N PRO A 128 8.49 -2.03 4.69
CA PRO A 128 9.84 -1.82 4.16
C PRO A 128 9.80 -1.41 2.69
N VAL A 129 10.87 -0.77 2.23
CA VAL A 129 11.12 -0.51 0.80
C VAL A 129 12.50 -1.01 0.46
N VAL A 130 12.61 -1.85 -0.57
CA VAL A 130 13.89 -2.37 -1.08
C VAL A 130 14.25 -1.64 -2.36
N ASP A 131 15.49 -1.18 -2.44
CA ASP A 131 16.07 -0.56 -3.62
C ASP A 131 17.53 -1.01 -3.74
N GLY A 132 17.79 -1.90 -4.68
CA GLY A 132 19.10 -2.48 -4.89
C GLY A 132 19.64 -3.23 -3.69
N ASP A 133 20.75 -2.75 -3.17
CA ASP A 133 21.43 -3.32 -2.00
C ASP A 133 20.94 -2.75 -0.65
N ARG A 134 19.87 -1.96 -0.65
CA ARG A 134 19.36 -1.23 0.51
C ARG A 134 17.92 -1.57 0.83
N VAL A 135 17.60 -1.61 2.11
CA VAL A 135 16.23 -1.66 2.61
C VAL A 135 16.01 -0.51 3.58
N TYR A 136 14.89 0.20 3.38
CA TYR A 136 14.50 1.35 4.20
C TYR A 136 13.29 0.99 5.04
N VAL A 137 13.31 1.36 6.31
CA VAL A 137 12.21 1.18 7.26
C VAL A 137 11.96 2.45 8.04
N LEU A 138 10.69 2.73 8.32
CA LEU A 138 10.25 3.85 9.14
C LEU A 138 9.47 3.32 10.34
N GLY A 139 10.04 3.44 11.51
CA GLY A 139 9.46 2.98 12.77
C GLY A 139 8.30 3.86 13.24
N VAL A 140 7.47 3.31 14.13
CA VAL A 140 6.26 3.96 14.64
C VAL A 140 6.54 5.24 15.42
N ALA A 141 7.73 5.36 16.03
CA ALA A 141 8.21 6.56 16.73
C ALA A 141 9.07 7.48 15.85
N GLY A 142 9.13 7.23 14.52
CA GLY A 142 9.86 8.08 13.58
C GLY A 142 11.32 7.72 13.37
N MET A 143 11.80 6.58 13.86
CA MET A 143 13.14 6.10 13.52
C MET A 143 13.16 5.62 12.06
N LEU A 144 13.84 6.35 11.20
CA LEU A 144 14.10 5.98 9.80
C LEU A 144 15.49 5.34 9.71
N ALA A 145 15.57 4.19 9.08
CA ALA A 145 16.83 3.48 8.90
C ALA A 145 17.00 2.97 7.47
N CYS A 146 18.23 3.01 6.98
CA CYS A 146 18.71 2.33 5.79
C CYS A 146 19.65 1.20 6.23
N VAL A 147 19.34 -0.01 5.78
CA VAL A 147 20.02 -1.23 6.19
C VAL A 147 20.49 -1.97 4.94
N SER A 148 21.66 -2.61 5.01
CA SER A 148 22.18 -3.45 3.92
C SER A 148 21.28 -4.69 3.70
N VAL A 149 20.86 -4.93 2.46
CA VAL A 149 20.08 -6.12 2.06
C VAL A 149 20.88 -7.40 2.30
N LYS A 150 22.21 -7.34 2.16
CA LYS A 150 23.10 -8.50 2.23
C LYS A 150 23.15 -9.12 3.63
N ASP A 151 23.31 -8.29 4.65
CA ASP A 151 23.70 -8.74 5.99
C ASP A 151 23.02 -8.01 7.15
N GLY A 152 22.14 -7.02 6.87
CA GLY A 152 21.44 -6.28 7.91
C GLY A 152 22.29 -5.19 8.61
N THR A 153 23.49 -4.89 8.09
CA THR A 153 24.32 -3.82 8.63
C THR A 153 23.62 -2.47 8.43
N PRO A 154 23.44 -1.65 9.49
CA PRO A 154 22.86 -0.32 9.36
C PRO A 154 23.84 0.59 8.60
N LEU A 155 23.39 1.20 7.50
CA LEU A 155 24.15 2.12 6.68
C LEU A 155 24.02 3.56 7.19
N TRP A 156 22.80 3.94 7.54
CA TRP A 156 22.50 5.19 8.25
C TRP A 156 21.17 5.11 8.99
N LYS A 157 20.99 5.99 9.98
CA LYS A 157 19.75 6.12 10.77
C LYS A 157 19.45 7.59 11.01
N LEU A 158 18.18 7.92 11.14
CA LEU A 158 17.70 9.27 11.39
C LEU A 158 16.45 9.21 12.29
N ASP A 159 16.51 9.82 13.46
CA ASP A 159 15.32 10.10 14.26
C ASP A 159 14.59 11.31 13.67
N THR A 160 13.54 11.04 12.90
CA THR A 160 12.79 12.08 12.21
C THR A 160 12.00 12.94 13.18
N ASN A 161 11.47 12.36 14.27
CA ASN A 161 10.70 13.10 15.26
C ASN A 161 11.58 14.11 16.00
N GLN A 162 12.80 13.71 16.33
CA GLN A 162 13.77 14.62 16.96
C GLN A 162 14.23 15.69 15.98
N LYS A 163 14.69 15.30 14.78
CA LYS A 163 15.24 16.23 13.77
C LYS A 163 14.22 17.28 13.33
N TYR A 164 12.99 16.88 13.12
CA TYR A 164 11.93 17.76 12.59
C TYR A 164 10.94 18.22 13.66
N ASN A 165 11.18 17.93 14.94
CA ASN A 165 10.33 18.29 16.07
C ASN A 165 8.85 17.88 15.81
N VAL A 166 8.64 16.65 15.32
CA VAL A 166 7.32 16.14 14.96
C VAL A 166 6.52 15.74 16.21
N ALA A 167 5.24 16.11 16.26
CA ALA A 167 4.32 15.60 17.25
C ALA A 167 3.93 14.15 16.96
N GLN A 168 3.79 13.34 18.01
CA GLN A 168 3.19 12.02 17.84
C GLN A 168 1.78 12.15 17.27
N ASN A 169 1.54 11.53 16.12
CA ASN A 169 0.21 11.40 15.55
C ASN A 169 -0.57 10.27 16.28
N PHE A 170 -1.88 10.13 16.02
CA PHE A 170 -2.77 9.17 16.72
C PHE A 170 -2.19 7.77 16.84
N PHE A 171 -1.70 7.24 15.73
CA PHE A 171 -1.17 5.88 15.63
C PHE A 171 0.35 5.87 15.35
N GLY A 172 1.06 6.94 15.71
CA GLY A 172 2.46 7.13 15.40
C GLY A 172 2.72 7.51 13.94
N VAL A 173 3.95 7.35 13.49
CA VAL A 173 4.34 7.51 12.09
C VAL A 173 4.00 6.22 11.34
N GLY A 174 3.34 6.31 10.18
CA GLY A 174 2.79 5.09 9.57
C GLY A 174 2.85 4.99 8.04
N ALA A 175 3.10 6.08 7.32
CA ALA A 175 3.24 6.03 5.87
C ALA A 175 4.54 5.31 5.46
N SER A 176 4.46 4.40 4.50
CA SER A 176 5.66 3.73 3.97
C SER A 176 6.54 4.72 3.21
N PRO A 177 7.88 4.66 3.34
CA PRO A 177 8.78 5.45 2.52
C PRO A 177 8.64 5.12 1.04
N LEU A 178 9.11 6.04 0.18
CA LEU A 178 9.05 5.89 -1.27
C LEU A 178 10.40 6.27 -1.87
N VAL A 179 10.97 5.39 -2.69
CA VAL A 179 12.21 5.69 -3.44
C VAL A 179 11.86 6.26 -4.81
N TYR A 180 12.49 7.37 -5.16
CA TYR A 180 12.43 7.98 -6.48
C TYR A 180 13.84 8.38 -6.92
N GLN A 181 14.36 7.71 -7.93
CA GLN A 181 15.74 7.93 -8.43
C GLN A 181 16.78 7.84 -7.30
N ASP A 182 17.48 8.93 -7.01
CA ASP A 182 18.47 9.08 -5.94
C ASP A 182 17.88 9.51 -4.58
N LYS A 183 16.54 9.63 -4.49
CA LYS A 183 15.84 10.19 -3.33
C LYS A 183 15.03 9.17 -2.57
N LEU A 184 14.95 9.38 -1.27
CA LEU A 184 13.99 8.73 -0.38
C LEU A 184 12.99 9.78 0.09
N LEU A 185 11.74 9.64 -0.35
CA LEU A 185 10.63 10.51 0.06
C LEU A 185 9.93 9.91 1.27
N VAL A 186 9.77 10.70 2.34
CA VAL A 186 9.21 10.24 3.60
C VAL A 186 8.12 11.19 4.09
N MET A 187 6.94 10.66 4.39
CA MET A 187 5.86 11.41 5.00
C MET A 187 6.05 11.40 6.52
N ILE A 188 6.45 12.54 7.08
CA ILE A 188 6.77 12.67 8.51
C ILE A 188 5.75 13.56 9.22
N GLY A 189 5.47 14.69 8.65
CA GLY A 189 4.43 15.69 8.92
C GLY A 189 4.23 16.19 10.33
N GLY A 190 4.01 17.50 10.40
CA GLY A 190 3.65 18.17 11.64
C GLY A 190 4.83 18.51 12.54
N THR A 191 4.54 19.28 13.57
CA THR A 191 5.48 19.61 14.62
C THR A 191 4.78 19.60 15.98
N LYS A 192 5.53 19.67 17.08
CA LYS A 192 4.95 19.86 18.44
C LYS A 192 4.26 21.21 18.60
N SER A 193 4.49 22.17 17.70
CA SER A 193 3.73 23.41 17.64
C SER A 193 2.36 23.16 16.97
N SER A 194 1.41 24.06 17.20
CA SER A 194 0.08 23.99 16.59
C SER A 194 0.07 24.18 15.07
N LYS A 195 1.22 24.54 14.48
CA LYS A 195 1.37 24.75 13.04
C LYS A 195 2.44 23.81 12.50
N PRO A 196 2.15 23.03 11.45
CA PRO A 196 3.15 22.32 10.66
C PRO A 196 4.21 23.30 10.14
N ASN A 197 5.44 22.85 9.91
CA ASN A 197 6.55 23.73 9.50
C ASN A 197 7.19 23.27 8.18
N GLY A 198 6.39 22.85 7.22
CA GLY A 198 6.88 22.44 5.91
C GLY A 198 7.51 21.04 5.87
N THR A 199 7.15 20.17 6.81
CA THR A 199 7.78 18.85 6.97
C THR A 199 6.87 17.69 6.63
N VAL A 200 5.73 17.89 5.96
CA VAL A 200 4.85 16.74 5.69
C VAL A 200 5.53 15.73 4.78
N MET A 201 6.20 16.17 3.74
CA MET A 201 7.06 15.34 2.92
C MET A 201 8.50 15.87 3.00
N VAL A 202 9.43 14.99 3.24
CA VAL A 202 10.86 15.27 3.26
C VAL A 202 11.55 14.35 2.26
N ALA A 203 12.33 14.93 1.37
CA ALA A 203 13.22 14.21 0.46
C ALA A 203 14.61 14.13 1.05
N LEU A 204 15.14 12.93 1.13
CA LEU A 204 16.48 12.63 1.59
C LEU A 204 17.29 12.01 0.44
N ASP A 205 18.59 12.28 0.41
CA ASP A 205 19.49 11.46 -0.37
C ASP A 205 19.44 10.01 0.14
N LYS A 206 19.08 9.07 -0.71
CA LYS A 206 18.84 7.69 -0.31
C LYS A 206 20.08 6.96 0.19
N LEU A 207 21.27 7.40 -0.21
CA LEU A 207 22.53 6.77 0.17
C LEU A 207 23.03 7.24 1.53
N THR A 208 22.80 8.52 1.86
CA THR A 208 23.38 9.18 3.05
C THR A 208 22.36 9.56 4.13
N GLY A 209 21.07 9.65 3.80
CA GLY A 209 20.02 10.16 4.69
C GLY A 209 20.07 11.68 4.88
N ASN A 210 20.86 12.40 4.08
CA ASN A 210 20.91 13.87 4.12
C ASN A 210 19.69 14.47 3.45
N GLU A 211 19.15 15.52 4.07
CA GLU A 211 17.99 16.23 3.55
C GLU A 211 18.31 16.98 2.26
N LEU A 212 17.46 16.85 1.27
CA LEU A 212 17.54 17.53 -0.02
C LEU A 212 16.53 18.68 -0.11
N TYR A 213 15.26 18.40 0.20
CA TYR A 213 14.19 19.40 0.22
C TYR A 213 13.01 18.97 1.09
N ARG A 214 12.08 19.87 1.34
CA ARG A 214 10.82 19.66 2.07
C ARG A 214 9.66 20.20 1.28
N VAL A 215 8.48 19.55 1.41
CA VAL A 215 7.25 19.98 0.75
C VAL A 215 6.09 19.92 1.73
N GLY A 216 5.19 20.89 1.62
CA GLY A 216 3.91 20.92 2.32
C GLY A 216 4.00 21.30 3.79
N ASN A 217 2.98 21.97 4.25
CA ASN A 217 2.85 22.45 5.63
C ASN A 217 1.62 21.84 6.31
N TYR A 218 1.54 20.50 6.29
CA TYR A 218 0.41 19.69 6.73
C TYR A 218 0.86 18.64 7.73
N PHE A 219 -0.10 17.92 8.33
CA PHE A 219 0.18 16.76 9.17
C PHE A 219 0.24 15.49 8.33
N ALA A 220 1.10 14.55 8.73
CA ALA A 220 1.14 13.23 8.13
C ALA A 220 -0.15 12.45 8.35
N SER A 221 -0.44 11.54 7.41
CA SER A 221 -1.46 10.52 7.55
C SER A 221 -0.83 9.13 7.41
N TYR A 222 -1.59 8.12 7.01
CA TYR A 222 -1.14 6.71 6.98
C TYR A 222 -1.13 6.13 5.57
N SER A 223 -1.60 6.88 4.61
CA SER A 223 -1.55 6.57 3.18
C SER A 223 -0.09 6.47 2.71
N ALA A 224 0.26 5.43 1.98
CA ALA A 224 1.54 5.40 1.29
C ALA A 224 1.52 6.43 0.14
N PRO A 225 2.51 7.34 0.04
CA PRO A 225 2.64 8.19 -1.13
C PRO A 225 2.94 7.34 -2.36
N VAL A 226 2.48 7.80 -3.53
CA VAL A 226 2.68 7.12 -4.81
C VAL A 226 3.17 8.10 -5.86
N ILE A 227 3.89 7.60 -6.87
CA ILE A 227 4.36 8.40 -7.99
C ILE A 227 3.81 7.82 -9.29
N HIS A 228 3.22 8.68 -10.10
CA HIS A 228 2.75 8.34 -11.44
C HIS A 228 3.06 9.44 -12.42
N LYS A 229 3.09 9.09 -13.71
CA LYS A 229 3.12 10.08 -14.79
C LYS A 229 1.74 10.66 -15.02
N ILE A 230 1.61 11.98 -14.89
CA ILE A 230 0.39 12.73 -15.21
C ILE A 230 0.78 13.76 -16.28
N ILE A 231 0.15 13.66 -17.46
CA ILE A 231 0.43 14.54 -18.62
C ILE A 231 1.95 14.62 -18.90
N GLY A 232 2.61 13.46 -18.88
CA GLY A 232 4.03 13.32 -19.22
C GLY A 232 5.05 13.69 -18.12
N ALA A 233 4.63 14.24 -16.99
CA ALA A 233 5.48 14.58 -15.84
C ALA A 233 5.31 13.58 -14.69
N ASP A 234 6.39 13.27 -13.98
CA ASP A 234 6.30 12.50 -12.75
C ASP A 234 5.71 13.38 -11.63
N VAL A 235 4.68 12.87 -10.96
CA VAL A 235 3.97 13.56 -9.89
C VAL A 235 3.92 12.67 -8.67
N CYS A 236 4.43 13.15 -7.56
CA CYS A 236 4.22 12.53 -6.26
C CYS A 236 2.84 12.93 -5.73
N MET A 237 2.04 11.94 -5.33
CA MET A 237 0.74 12.11 -4.72
C MET A 237 0.81 11.61 -3.27
N ALA A 238 0.67 12.52 -2.32
CA ALA A 238 0.69 12.24 -0.89
C ALA A 238 -0.67 12.60 -0.27
N PHE A 239 -1.44 11.60 0.15
CA PHE A 239 -2.72 11.83 0.81
C PHE A 239 -2.46 12.08 2.29
N VAL A 240 -2.13 13.34 2.59
CA VAL A 240 -1.82 13.83 3.93
C VAL A 240 -3.12 13.98 4.76
N ARG A 241 -2.99 14.31 6.05
CA ARG A 241 -4.16 14.35 6.94
C ARG A 241 -5.23 15.35 6.51
N GLU A 242 -4.83 16.50 5.97
CA GLU A 242 -5.75 17.56 5.55
C GLU A 242 -6.31 17.39 4.14
N GLY A 243 -5.70 16.50 3.31
CA GLY A 243 -6.13 16.31 1.93
C GLY A 243 -5.04 15.75 1.03
N LEU A 244 -5.20 15.93 -0.27
CA LEU A 244 -4.24 15.49 -1.27
C LEU A 244 -3.21 16.59 -1.54
N LEU A 245 -1.95 16.26 -1.36
CA LEU A 245 -0.79 17.06 -1.77
C LEU A 245 -0.16 16.41 -3.01
N THR A 246 0.13 17.21 -4.05
CA THR A 246 0.92 16.79 -5.21
C THR A 246 2.11 17.71 -5.41
N PHE A 247 3.20 17.18 -5.93
CA PHE A 247 4.42 17.93 -6.22
C PHE A 247 5.33 17.17 -7.19
N ASP A 248 6.30 17.87 -7.79
CA ASP A 248 7.36 17.26 -8.59
C ASP A 248 8.36 16.53 -7.66
N PRO A 249 8.50 15.20 -7.76
CA PRO A 249 9.37 14.45 -6.86
C PRO A 249 10.87 14.70 -7.09
N SER A 250 11.25 15.38 -8.16
CA SER A 250 12.65 15.67 -8.46
C SER A 250 13.23 16.79 -7.58
N ASP A 251 12.42 17.80 -7.23
CA ASP A 251 12.88 18.99 -6.52
C ASP A 251 11.87 19.56 -5.49
N GLY A 252 10.68 18.95 -5.38
CA GLY A 252 9.63 19.42 -4.50
C GLY A 252 8.80 20.60 -5.05
N SER A 253 9.07 21.04 -6.27
CA SER A 253 8.35 22.16 -6.91
C SER A 253 6.93 21.76 -7.35
N LYS A 254 6.21 22.72 -7.95
CA LYS A 254 4.85 22.53 -8.45
C LYS A 254 3.87 22.00 -7.40
N GLU A 255 4.05 22.42 -6.15
CA GLU A 255 3.17 22.02 -5.06
C GLU A 255 1.74 22.44 -5.36
N SER A 256 0.81 21.48 -5.23
CA SER A 256 -0.61 21.73 -5.29
C SER A 256 -1.34 20.92 -4.22
N PHE A 257 -2.40 21.51 -3.67
CA PHE A 257 -3.12 20.94 -2.55
C PHE A 257 -4.63 21.02 -2.74
N PHE A 258 -5.32 19.91 -2.47
CA PHE A 258 -6.77 19.83 -2.42
C PHE A 258 -7.24 19.36 -1.04
N ARG A 259 -7.99 20.23 -0.32
CA ARG A 259 -8.50 19.89 1.01
C ARG A 259 -9.54 18.78 0.93
N TRP A 260 -9.29 17.68 1.65
CA TRP A 260 -10.20 16.54 1.74
C TRP A 260 -10.05 15.85 3.10
N ARG A 261 -10.91 16.22 4.04
CA ARG A 261 -10.88 15.74 5.41
C ARG A 261 -12.22 15.88 6.07
N ALA A 262 -12.62 14.90 6.90
CA ALA A 262 -13.76 15.01 7.81
C ALA A 262 -13.48 16.02 8.92
N ASP A 263 -14.54 16.59 9.47
CA ASP A 263 -14.46 17.45 10.66
C ASP A 263 -14.15 16.67 11.94
N ASN A 264 -14.34 15.33 11.92
CA ASN A 264 -13.97 14.45 13.01
C ASN A 264 -12.46 14.54 13.28
N PRO A 265 -12.02 14.88 14.53
CA PRO A 265 -10.60 14.91 14.88
C PRO A 265 -9.84 13.59 14.63
N GLU A 266 -10.53 12.45 14.72
CA GLU A 266 -9.94 11.11 14.52
C GLU A 266 -9.80 10.73 13.03
N SER A 267 -10.28 11.57 12.10
CA SER A 267 -10.16 11.34 10.67
C SER A 267 -8.70 11.21 10.26
N VAL A 268 -8.41 10.12 9.56
CA VAL A 268 -7.10 9.82 8.97
C VAL A 268 -7.28 9.32 7.54
N ASN A 269 -6.43 9.75 6.64
CA ASN A 269 -6.37 9.29 5.27
C ASN A 269 -5.38 8.12 5.19
N ALA A 270 -5.84 6.91 4.90
CA ALA A 270 -5.00 5.72 4.92
C ALA A 270 -4.99 4.92 3.61
N ALA A 271 -6.03 5.02 2.79
CA ALA A 271 -6.00 4.49 1.42
C ALA A 271 -5.14 5.39 0.52
N SER A 272 -4.31 4.79 -0.33
CA SER A 272 -3.47 5.56 -1.26
C SER A 272 -4.29 6.15 -2.41
N PRO A 273 -3.87 7.31 -2.97
CA PRO A 273 -4.48 7.86 -4.18
C PRO A 273 -4.34 6.89 -5.35
N ILE A 274 -5.31 6.91 -6.26
CA ILE A 274 -5.33 6.05 -7.43
C ILE A 274 -5.30 6.93 -8.67
N LEU A 275 -4.43 6.60 -9.62
CA LEU A 275 -4.43 7.22 -10.92
C LEU A 275 -5.37 6.47 -11.87
N TRP A 276 -6.41 7.14 -12.38
CA TRP A 276 -7.24 6.68 -13.48
C TRP A 276 -7.04 7.60 -14.68
N LYS A 277 -6.30 7.11 -15.67
CA LYS A 277 -5.80 7.94 -16.79
C LYS A 277 -4.97 9.11 -16.23
N ASP A 278 -5.31 10.36 -16.53
CA ASP A 278 -4.65 11.56 -15.97
C ASP A 278 -5.43 12.18 -14.79
N ARG A 279 -6.28 11.39 -14.12
CA ARG A 279 -7.16 11.86 -13.03
C ARG A 279 -6.84 11.12 -11.76
N ILE A 280 -6.94 11.81 -10.64
CA ILE A 280 -6.60 11.27 -9.32
C ILE A 280 -7.88 11.02 -8.54
N LEU A 281 -8.12 9.76 -8.16
CA LEU A 281 -9.21 9.38 -7.26
C LEU A 281 -8.66 9.29 -5.83
N ILE A 282 -9.33 9.97 -4.91
CA ILE A 282 -9.10 9.86 -3.47
C ILE A 282 -10.38 9.44 -2.76
N SER A 283 -10.23 8.74 -1.64
CA SER A 283 -11.37 8.27 -0.85
C SER A 283 -11.05 8.22 0.64
N GLU A 284 -12.03 8.59 1.46
CA GLU A 284 -11.94 8.65 2.91
C GLU A 284 -13.26 8.18 3.53
N THR A 285 -13.20 7.44 4.63
CA THR A 285 -14.38 6.75 5.20
C THR A 285 -15.17 7.55 6.23
N TYR A 286 -14.53 8.55 6.88
CA TYR A 286 -15.13 9.18 8.07
C TYR A 286 -16.30 10.10 7.70
N ASP A 287 -16.16 10.89 6.63
CA ASP A 287 -17.26 11.77 6.22
C ASP A 287 -17.21 12.21 4.73
N PRO A 288 -16.11 12.79 4.20
CA PRO A 288 -16.16 13.36 2.85
C PRO A 288 -16.45 12.33 1.75
N GLY A 289 -16.07 11.05 1.93
CA GLY A 289 -16.21 10.04 0.87
C GLY A 289 -15.11 10.16 -0.17
N SER A 290 -15.47 10.28 -1.45
CA SER A 290 -14.50 10.25 -2.55
C SER A 290 -14.56 11.49 -3.42
N ALA A 291 -13.45 11.80 -4.06
CA ALA A 291 -13.34 12.85 -5.07
C ALA A 291 -12.48 12.36 -6.24
N LEU A 292 -12.86 12.76 -7.46
CA LEU A 292 -12.04 12.63 -8.66
C LEU A 292 -11.50 14.01 -9.02
N LEU A 293 -10.20 14.14 -9.15
CA LEU A 293 -9.49 15.38 -9.36
C LEU A 293 -8.72 15.36 -10.68
N SER A 294 -8.56 16.52 -11.30
CA SER A 294 -7.57 16.75 -12.35
C SER A 294 -6.44 17.63 -11.82
N LEU A 295 -5.23 17.38 -12.28
CA LEU A 295 -4.10 18.27 -12.08
C LEU A 295 -3.98 19.17 -13.31
N THR A 296 -4.13 20.46 -13.11
CA THR A 296 -4.08 21.51 -14.15
C THR A 296 -2.89 22.44 -13.87
N GLU A 297 -2.67 23.41 -14.75
CA GLU A 297 -1.69 24.49 -14.52
C GLU A 297 -2.05 25.34 -13.28
N ASN A 298 -3.34 25.39 -12.92
CA ASN A 298 -3.84 26.13 -11.75
C ASN A 298 -3.82 25.26 -10.46
N GLY A 299 -3.40 24.00 -10.55
CA GLY A 299 -3.34 23.05 -9.45
C GLY A 299 -4.44 21.98 -9.52
N LEU A 300 -4.75 21.38 -8.37
CA LEU A 300 -5.75 20.32 -8.24
C LEU A 300 -7.18 20.90 -8.28
N GLU A 301 -7.96 20.46 -9.25
CA GLU A 301 -9.35 20.85 -9.45
C GLU A 301 -10.28 19.64 -9.37
N PRO A 302 -11.41 19.73 -8.63
CA PRO A 302 -12.37 18.64 -8.56
C PRO A 302 -13.17 18.53 -9.87
N LEU A 303 -13.17 17.33 -10.44
CA LEU A 303 -14.07 16.94 -11.52
C LEU A 303 -15.39 16.39 -10.97
N TRP A 304 -15.31 15.75 -9.83
CA TRP A 304 -16.43 15.19 -9.10
C TRP A 304 -16.08 15.03 -7.62
N ILE A 305 -17.06 15.21 -6.78
CA ILE A 305 -17.02 14.93 -5.34
C ILE A 305 -18.30 14.20 -4.91
N ASP A 306 -18.20 13.32 -3.93
CA ASP A 306 -19.35 12.63 -3.35
C ASP A 306 -20.37 13.61 -2.76
N GLY A 307 -21.66 13.24 -2.83
CA GLY A 307 -22.72 13.99 -2.18
C GLY A 307 -22.56 14.06 -0.65
N MET A 308 -23.31 14.95 0.00
CA MET A 308 -23.17 15.19 1.44
C MET A 308 -23.70 14.04 2.30
N SER A 309 -24.80 13.41 1.89
CA SER A 309 -25.40 12.33 2.67
C SER A 309 -24.67 11.00 2.48
N ARG A 310 -24.68 10.17 3.53
CA ARG A 310 -24.09 8.83 3.48
C ARG A 310 -24.59 7.96 2.33
N LYS A 311 -25.86 8.11 1.92
CA LYS A 311 -26.45 7.34 0.82
C LYS A 311 -25.92 7.76 -0.55
N GLU A 312 -25.40 8.96 -0.66
CA GLU A 312 -24.81 9.50 -1.89
C GLU A 312 -23.33 9.19 -2.03
N LYS A 313 -22.69 8.65 -0.99
CA LYS A 313 -21.28 8.26 -1.04
C LYS A 313 -21.08 7.07 -1.95
N MET A 314 -20.36 7.27 -3.03
CA MET A 314 -20.04 6.21 -3.98
C MET A 314 -18.97 5.28 -3.43
N LEU A 315 -17.99 5.83 -2.70
CA LEU A 315 -16.92 5.07 -2.09
C LEU A 315 -16.47 5.71 -0.77
N ARG A 316 -16.15 4.89 0.21
CA ARG A 316 -15.64 5.30 1.52
C ARG A 316 -14.53 4.36 1.94
N SER A 317 -13.37 4.46 1.29
CA SER A 317 -12.21 3.63 1.62
C SER A 317 -11.65 4.02 2.99
N HIS A 318 -11.33 3.02 3.81
CA HIS A 318 -10.71 3.24 5.13
C HIS A 318 -9.17 3.12 5.01
N TRP A 319 -8.65 1.91 5.16
CA TRP A 319 -7.22 1.63 5.06
C TRP A 319 -6.88 0.81 3.79
N SER A 320 -7.85 0.19 3.19
CA SER A 320 -7.68 -0.60 1.98
C SER A 320 -7.70 0.29 0.75
N THR A 321 -6.61 0.28 -0.01
CA THR A 321 -6.53 0.97 -1.30
C THR A 321 -7.37 0.22 -2.33
N PRO A 322 -8.31 0.88 -3.03
CA PRO A 322 -9.09 0.26 -4.09
C PRO A 322 -8.23 -0.29 -5.23
N LEU A 323 -8.71 -1.33 -5.89
CA LEU A 323 -8.04 -1.98 -7.02
C LEU A 323 -8.69 -1.54 -8.32
N LEU A 324 -7.88 -1.01 -9.24
CA LEU A 324 -8.36 -0.49 -10.51
C LEU A 324 -7.98 -1.45 -11.66
N ASP A 325 -8.96 -1.87 -12.46
CA ASP A 325 -8.77 -2.61 -13.70
C ASP A 325 -9.43 -1.89 -14.88
N GLY A 326 -8.61 -1.21 -15.68
CA GLY A 326 -9.10 -0.33 -16.76
C GLY A 326 -9.98 0.79 -16.21
N ASN A 327 -11.29 0.67 -16.39
CA ASN A 327 -12.28 1.62 -15.89
C ASN A 327 -13.07 1.06 -14.68
N ILE A 328 -12.77 -0.16 -14.24
CA ILE A 328 -13.50 -0.83 -13.18
C ILE A 328 -12.71 -0.78 -11.88
N LEU A 329 -13.35 -0.31 -10.83
CA LEU A 329 -12.79 -0.19 -9.49
C LEU A 329 -13.45 -1.19 -8.54
N TYR A 330 -12.64 -1.98 -7.86
CA TYR A 330 -13.08 -2.91 -6.81
C TYR A 330 -12.57 -2.41 -5.46
N ALA A 331 -13.47 -2.26 -4.49
CA ALA A 331 -13.11 -1.59 -3.25
C ALA A 331 -13.94 -2.05 -2.04
N SER A 332 -13.29 -2.18 -0.91
CA SER A 332 -13.94 -2.15 0.40
C SER A 332 -14.36 -0.73 0.74
N SER A 333 -15.61 -0.55 1.13
CA SER A 333 -16.23 0.75 1.42
C SER A 333 -16.90 0.71 2.78
N GLY A 334 -16.56 1.66 3.66
CA GLY A 334 -17.12 1.77 5.01
C GLY A 334 -16.08 1.57 6.11
N ARG A 335 -16.45 1.90 7.34
CA ARG A 335 -15.52 1.94 8.48
C ARG A 335 -15.51 0.64 9.29
N ASN A 336 -16.68 0.21 9.72
CA ASN A 336 -16.86 -0.96 10.58
C ASN A 336 -18.16 -1.66 10.22
N GLU A 337 -18.26 -2.96 10.44
CA GLU A 337 -19.52 -3.68 10.35
C GLU A 337 -20.57 -3.09 11.32
N PRO A 338 -21.83 -3.08 10.91
CA PRO A 338 -22.39 -3.56 9.64
C PRO A 338 -22.34 -2.54 8.48
N ASP A 339 -21.60 -1.45 8.61
CA ASP A 339 -21.50 -0.37 7.64
C ASP A 339 -20.31 -0.57 6.67
N THR A 340 -20.16 -1.79 6.18
CA THR A 340 -19.11 -2.15 5.23
C THR A 340 -19.69 -2.88 4.04
N ASP A 341 -19.20 -2.51 2.86
CA ASP A 341 -19.60 -3.11 1.60
C ASP A 341 -18.33 -3.47 0.80
N LEU A 342 -18.40 -4.54 0.01
CA LEU A 342 -17.52 -4.74 -1.12
C LEU A 342 -18.23 -4.21 -2.38
N ARG A 343 -17.60 -3.29 -3.11
CA ARG A 343 -18.20 -2.57 -4.24
C ARG A 343 -17.39 -2.74 -5.51
N CYS A 344 -18.11 -2.80 -6.62
CA CYS A 344 -17.60 -2.61 -7.97
C CYS A 344 -18.18 -1.32 -8.55
N LEU A 345 -17.31 -0.42 -8.97
CA LEU A 345 -17.67 0.86 -9.57
C LEU A 345 -17.09 0.95 -10.98
N GLU A 346 -17.84 1.55 -11.89
CA GLU A 346 -17.34 1.90 -13.22
C GLU A 346 -17.07 3.40 -13.29
N LEU A 347 -15.84 3.74 -13.65
CA LEU A 347 -15.41 5.11 -13.94
C LEU A 347 -15.62 5.37 -15.44
N LYS A 348 -16.65 6.16 -15.76
CA LYS A 348 -17.00 6.45 -17.17
C LYS A 348 -16.25 7.68 -17.68
N GLU A 349 -16.02 7.73 -18.99
CA GLU A 349 -15.49 8.94 -19.60
C GLU A 349 -16.50 10.10 -19.47
N MET A 350 -15.98 11.28 -19.16
CA MET A 350 -16.77 12.51 -19.16
C MET A 350 -17.00 12.95 -20.59
N LYS A 351 -18.25 13.12 -20.98
CA LYS A 351 -18.63 13.58 -22.33
C LYS A 351 -18.44 15.10 -22.48
N SER A 352 -18.52 15.85 -21.41
CA SER A 352 -18.26 17.28 -21.36
C SER A 352 -17.88 17.73 -19.94
N LYS A 353 -17.26 18.92 -19.80
CA LYS A 353 -16.95 19.53 -18.47
C LYS A 353 -18.20 19.92 -17.67
N THR A 354 -19.37 20.04 -18.34
CA THR A 354 -20.63 20.41 -17.70
C THR A 354 -21.52 19.22 -17.36
N GLU A 355 -21.06 17.99 -17.64
CA GLU A 355 -21.77 16.77 -17.30
C GLU A 355 -21.79 16.58 -15.78
N ASN A 356 -22.96 16.24 -15.25
CA ASN A 356 -23.06 15.79 -13.84
C ASN A 356 -22.46 14.37 -13.72
N TRP A 357 -21.15 14.30 -13.79
CA TRP A 357 -20.39 13.04 -13.79
C TRP A 357 -20.37 12.43 -12.38
N LYS A 358 -20.50 11.12 -12.31
CA LYS A 358 -20.27 10.30 -11.14
C LYS A 358 -19.95 8.88 -11.54
N PRO A 359 -19.20 8.12 -10.71
CA PRO A 359 -19.03 6.67 -10.91
C PRO A 359 -20.38 5.97 -10.94
N GLU A 360 -20.46 4.84 -11.65
CA GLU A 360 -21.62 3.95 -11.60
C GLU A 360 -21.35 2.76 -10.70
N VAL A 361 -22.24 2.50 -9.75
CA VAL A 361 -22.20 1.27 -8.94
C VAL A 361 -22.67 0.12 -9.82
N ARG A 362 -21.79 -0.79 -10.15
CA ARG A 362 -22.10 -2.00 -10.92
C ARG A 362 -22.71 -3.06 -10.03
N TRP A 363 -22.12 -3.26 -8.85
CA TRP A 363 -22.67 -4.08 -7.77
C TRP A 363 -22.11 -3.65 -6.42
N SER A 364 -22.83 -4.03 -5.35
CA SER A 364 -22.42 -3.80 -3.96
C SER A 364 -22.94 -4.94 -3.09
N ILE A 365 -22.04 -5.55 -2.32
CA ILE A 365 -22.35 -6.59 -1.34
C ILE A 365 -22.25 -5.96 0.04
N ARG A 366 -23.41 -5.80 0.70
CA ARG A 366 -23.50 -5.16 2.02
C ARG A 366 -23.07 -6.09 3.15
N ASN A 367 -22.66 -5.50 4.26
CA ASN A 367 -22.21 -6.22 5.46
C ASN A 367 -21.10 -7.22 5.12
N HIS A 368 -20.21 -6.81 4.22
CA HIS A 368 -19.08 -7.62 3.79
C HIS A 368 -17.86 -7.29 4.65
N ASP A 369 -17.07 -8.30 4.96
CA ASP A 369 -15.78 -8.14 5.62
C ASP A 369 -14.92 -7.07 4.90
N ARG A 370 -14.20 -6.26 5.65
CA ARG A 370 -13.27 -5.30 5.05
C ARG A 370 -12.10 -6.07 4.46
N MET A 371 -11.86 -5.86 3.18
CA MET A 371 -10.86 -6.62 2.44
C MET A 371 -9.82 -5.70 1.83
N THR A 372 -8.60 -6.19 1.76
CA THR A 372 -7.52 -5.65 0.94
C THR A 372 -7.05 -6.71 -0.04
N GLY A 373 -6.40 -6.34 -1.14
CA GLY A 373 -6.07 -7.34 -2.13
C GLY A 373 -5.10 -6.88 -3.19
N LEU A 374 -4.97 -7.72 -4.22
CA LEU A 374 -4.21 -7.44 -5.43
C LEU A 374 -4.91 -8.03 -6.66
N ILE A 375 -4.54 -7.55 -7.84
CA ILE A 375 -4.97 -8.10 -9.12
C ILE A 375 -3.85 -8.97 -9.68
N VAL A 376 -4.20 -10.19 -10.09
CA VAL A 376 -3.28 -11.14 -10.73
C VAL A 376 -4.04 -12.03 -11.71
N ASP A 377 -3.48 -12.30 -12.86
CA ASP A 377 -3.98 -13.28 -13.85
C ASP A 377 -5.50 -13.16 -14.09
N ASN A 378 -5.99 -11.94 -14.32
CA ASN A 378 -7.41 -11.60 -14.48
C ASN A 378 -8.33 -11.97 -13.30
N HIS A 379 -7.79 -12.01 -12.09
CA HIS A 379 -8.54 -12.25 -10.87
C HIS A 379 -8.20 -11.21 -9.78
N LEU A 380 -9.12 -11.07 -8.82
CA LEU A 380 -8.89 -10.37 -7.58
C LEU A 380 -8.53 -11.39 -6.49
N LEU A 381 -7.37 -11.25 -5.88
CA LEU A 381 -7.01 -11.98 -4.68
C LEU A 381 -7.22 -11.07 -3.48
N MET A 382 -8.21 -11.40 -2.64
CA MET A 382 -8.68 -10.55 -1.55
C MET A 382 -8.46 -11.23 -0.20
N LEU A 383 -7.92 -10.46 0.75
CA LEU A 383 -7.75 -10.87 2.15
C LEU A 383 -8.67 -10.04 3.03
N GLY A 384 -9.60 -10.70 3.72
CA GLY A 384 -10.48 -10.09 4.71
C GLY A 384 -9.80 -9.88 6.05
N GLU A 385 -10.23 -8.88 6.81
CA GLU A 385 -9.72 -8.64 8.16
C GLU A 385 -10.01 -9.80 9.11
N SER A 386 -11.06 -10.58 8.84
CA SER A 386 -11.43 -11.81 9.55
C SER A 386 -10.53 -13.01 9.23
N GLY A 387 -9.62 -12.89 8.25
CA GLY A 387 -8.73 -13.96 7.78
C GLY A 387 -9.27 -14.77 6.60
N ALA A 388 -10.38 -14.36 6.00
CA ALA A 388 -10.91 -14.96 4.78
C ALA A 388 -10.05 -14.59 3.58
N LEU A 389 -9.44 -15.56 2.92
CA LEU A 389 -8.73 -15.40 1.65
C LEU A 389 -9.65 -15.84 0.51
N GLN A 390 -9.94 -14.95 -0.42
CA GLN A 390 -10.85 -15.19 -1.54
C GLN A 390 -10.19 -14.88 -2.88
N LEU A 391 -10.39 -15.74 -3.85
CA LEU A 391 -10.10 -15.50 -5.25
C LEU A 391 -11.40 -15.15 -5.97
N LEU A 392 -11.51 -13.96 -6.49
CA LEU A 392 -12.68 -13.48 -7.22
C LEU A 392 -12.38 -13.33 -8.69
N GLN A 393 -13.36 -13.64 -9.54
CA GLN A 393 -13.30 -13.28 -10.97
C GLN A 393 -13.35 -11.75 -11.13
N LEU A 394 -12.54 -11.19 -12.03
CA LEU A 394 -12.77 -9.83 -12.52
C LEU A 394 -14.06 -9.81 -13.33
N ASP A 395 -15.17 -9.45 -12.69
CA ASP A 395 -16.51 -9.41 -13.30
C ASP A 395 -17.24 -8.14 -12.79
N SER A 396 -17.49 -7.21 -13.70
CA SER A 396 -18.22 -5.98 -13.36
C SER A 396 -19.73 -6.17 -13.30
N SER A 397 -20.27 -7.34 -13.72
CA SER A 397 -21.70 -7.61 -13.67
C SER A 397 -22.16 -8.14 -12.31
N ARG A 398 -21.32 -8.87 -11.61
CA ARG A 398 -21.59 -9.47 -10.29
C ARG A 398 -20.32 -9.89 -9.56
N MET A 399 -20.38 -9.99 -8.24
CA MET A 399 -19.35 -10.67 -7.47
C MET A 399 -19.41 -12.18 -7.73
N ARG A 400 -18.24 -12.78 -8.02
CA ARG A 400 -18.09 -14.21 -8.22
C ARG A 400 -16.86 -14.74 -7.52
N VAL A 401 -17.06 -15.45 -6.42
CA VAL A 401 -16.00 -16.18 -5.71
C VAL A 401 -15.67 -17.45 -6.52
N ILE A 402 -14.40 -17.62 -6.84
CA ILE A 402 -13.83 -18.78 -7.58
C ILE A 402 -13.33 -19.83 -6.60
N ALA A 403 -12.59 -19.36 -5.58
CA ALA A 403 -12.02 -20.20 -4.53
C ALA A 403 -11.89 -19.39 -3.24
N GLU A 404 -11.92 -20.08 -2.10
CA GLU A 404 -11.76 -19.44 -0.80
C GLU A 404 -11.05 -20.35 0.20
N MET A 405 -10.40 -19.73 1.19
CA MET A 405 -9.75 -20.41 2.31
C MET A 405 -9.87 -19.52 3.55
N ASP A 406 -10.34 -20.08 4.66
CA ASP A 406 -10.37 -19.38 5.94
C ASP A 406 -9.05 -19.64 6.70
N LEU A 407 -8.16 -18.65 6.66
CA LEU A 407 -6.84 -18.73 7.28
C LEU A 407 -6.91 -18.64 8.82
N ALA A 408 -7.98 -18.08 9.37
CA ALA A 408 -8.19 -18.00 10.81
C ALA A 408 -8.66 -19.35 11.38
N GLN A 409 -9.31 -20.18 10.56
CA GLN A 409 -9.72 -21.55 10.92
C GLN A 409 -8.69 -22.60 10.52
N ALA A 410 -8.00 -22.41 9.39
CA ALA A 410 -6.95 -23.31 8.95
C ALA A 410 -5.80 -23.38 9.96
N ARG A 411 -5.26 -24.57 10.19
CA ARG A 411 -4.26 -24.83 11.23
C ARG A 411 -2.87 -25.02 10.64
N ASP A 412 -1.90 -24.38 11.27
CA ASP A 412 -0.49 -24.62 11.01
C ASP A 412 -0.11 -26.02 11.53
N ALA A 413 0.38 -26.87 10.64
CA ALA A 413 0.78 -28.24 10.99
C ALA A 413 1.92 -28.30 12.01
N ARG A 414 2.69 -27.21 12.18
CA ARG A 414 3.84 -27.15 13.09
C ARG A 414 3.45 -26.93 14.53
N ASP A 415 2.42 -26.13 14.79
CA ASP A 415 2.08 -25.66 16.14
C ASP A 415 0.58 -25.72 16.48
N GLY A 416 -0.26 -26.13 15.53
CA GLY A 416 -1.72 -26.23 15.69
C GLY A 416 -2.47 -24.89 15.81
N ARG A 417 -1.75 -23.76 15.78
CA ARG A 417 -2.37 -22.42 15.81
C ARG A 417 -2.96 -22.06 14.45
N PRO A 418 -3.90 -21.09 14.39
CA PRO A 418 -4.37 -20.54 13.12
C PRO A 418 -3.21 -20.12 12.20
N LEU A 419 -3.36 -20.30 10.89
CA LEU A 419 -2.39 -19.83 9.91
C LEU A 419 -2.20 -18.32 9.97
N ILE A 420 -3.28 -17.58 10.32
CA ILE A 420 -3.23 -16.14 10.52
C ILE A 420 -4.09 -15.77 11.73
N GLN A 421 -3.64 -14.80 12.54
CA GLN A 421 -4.46 -14.19 13.58
C GLN A 421 -5.02 -12.86 13.10
N THR A 422 -6.26 -12.59 13.47
CA THR A 422 -6.98 -11.36 13.12
C THR A 422 -6.66 -10.21 14.06
N PRO A 423 -6.77 -8.95 13.61
CA PRO A 423 -7.17 -8.54 12.27
C PRO A 423 -6.06 -8.68 11.23
N SER A 424 -6.43 -8.98 9.97
CA SER A 424 -5.51 -9.11 8.83
C SER A 424 -5.64 -7.88 7.92
N TRP A 425 -4.97 -6.79 8.27
CA TRP A 425 -5.07 -5.52 7.57
C TRP A 425 -3.95 -5.28 6.55
N ALA A 426 -2.86 -6.05 6.63
CA ALA A 426 -1.75 -5.94 5.68
C ALA A 426 -2.16 -6.46 4.30
N PRO A 427 -1.92 -5.70 3.20
CA PRO A 427 -2.22 -6.18 1.86
C PRO A 427 -1.44 -7.47 1.51
N PRO A 428 -2.02 -8.38 0.71
CA PRO A 428 -1.30 -9.53 0.18
C PRO A 428 -0.10 -9.09 -0.67
N VAL A 429 0.95 -9.92 -0.68
CA VAL A 429 2.11 -9.77 -1.55
C VAL A 429 2.27 -11.04 -2.38
N LEU A 430 2.39 -10.91 -3.69
CA LEU A 430 2.69 -12.01 -4.60
C LEU A 430 4.04 -11.77 -5.27
N SER A 431 4.92 -12.74 -5.14
CA SER A 431 6.23 -12.68 -5.76
C SER A 431 6.73 -14.09 -6.09
N HIS A 432 7.12 -14.30 -7.34
CA HIS A 432 7.61 -15.59 -7.86
C HIS A 432 6.65 -16.75 -7.54
N GLY A 433 5.34 -16.52 -7.71
CA GLY A 433 4.30 -17.51 -7.46
C GLY A 433 4.00 -17.79 -5.99
N LEU A 434 4.72 -17.16 -5.07
CA LEU A 434 4.51 -17.25 -3.64
C LEU A 434 3.69 -16.09 -3.10
N LEU A 435 2.62 -16.44 -2.38
CA LEU A 435 1.70 -15.50 -1.76
C LEU A 435 2.03 -15.36 -0.27
N TYR A 436 2.38 -14.16 0.14
CA TYR A 436 2.71 -13.82 1.52
C TYR A 436 1.58 -13.03 2.15
N LEU A 437 1.09 -13.51 3.29
CA LEU A 437 -0.04 -12.93 4.02
C LEU A 437 0.36 -12.72 5.48
N ARG A 438 0.00 -11.57 6.03
CA ARG A 438 0.30 -11.22 7.41
C ARG A 438 -0.97 -10.97 8.20
N GLY A 439 -1.11 -11.63 9.34
CA GLY A 439 -2.06 -11.27 10.41
C GLY A 439 -1.41 -10.57 11.58
N ALA A 440 -2.12 -10.53 12.69
CA ALA A 440 -1.68 -9.82 13.90
C ALA A 440 -0.35 -10.31 14.46
N SER A 441 -0.08 -11.63 14.40
CA SER A 441 1.11 -12.23 15.03
C SER A 441 1.77 -13.36 14.21
N LYS A 442 1.36 -13.59 12.97
CA LYS A 442 1.93 -14.61 12.10
C LYS A 442 1.93 -14.15 10.65
N CYS A 443 2.98 -14.49 9.92
CA CYS A 443 3.06 -14.41 8.47
C CYS A 443 3.05 -15.82 7.91
N VAL A 444 2.28 -16.05 6.84
CA VAL A 444 2.20 -17.31 6.11
C VAL A 444 2.58 -17.09 4.65
N CYS A 445 3.35 -18.00 4.09
CA CYS A 445 3.67 -18.11 2.68
C CYS A 445 2.91 -19.30 2.09
N LEU A 446 2.11 -19.03 1.06
CA LEU A 446 1.32 -20.03 0.33
C LEU A 446 1.83 -20.13 -1.11
N GLU A 447 1.74 -21.31 -1.70
CA GLU A 447 2.01 -21.49 -3.13
C GLU A 447 0.74 -21.21 -3.94
N LEU A 448 0.74 -20.08 -4.68
CA LEU A 448 -0.38 -19.70 -5.54
C LEU A 448 -0.15 -20.09 -7.00
N ILE A 449 1.11 -20.04 -7.46
CA ILE A 449 1.52 -20.50 -8.79
C ILE A 449 2.51 -21.64 -8.58
N PRO A 450 2.16 -22.89 -8.88
CA PRO A 450 3.09 -24.02 -8.83
C PRO A 450 4.24 -23.87 -9.83
N GLU A 451 5.40 -24.43 -9.51
CA GLU A 451 6.51 -24.59 -10.46
C GLU A 451 6.30 -25.79 -11.38
#